data_480c65f4d338c7266abc21d3d41b7794
#
_entry.id   480c65f4d338c7266abc21d3d41b7794
#
_cell.length_a   1.000
_cell.length_b   1.000
_cell.length_c   1.000
_cell.angle_alpha   90.00
_cell.angle_beta   90.00
_cell.angle_gamma   90.00
#
_symmetry.space_group_name_H-M   'P 1'
#
loop_
_entity.id
_entity.type
_entity.pdbx_description
1 polymer ?
#
loop_
_entity_poly.entity_id
_entity_poly.type
_entity_poly.pdbx_seq_one_letter_code
_entity_poly.pdbx_strand_id
1 'polypeptide(L)'
;MPGLALLSTSPALLSAALGAAVPAPSTPVLLLPPPPRTERRAVLPLAWSLAQTQEPPADQPEGEEPPVTEIVVEGEVGPPKSDPAEAINEESYRVTQAVDQAVVEPVANAYRDGLPEPVRDGLGNMVRNLGEPSVALNFLLQGKVGKAFETLGRLAINSTIGVGGLFDVAEKRAGLPYRRNGFANTLGYYGVGSGPYLYLPVTGATSVRDLVGSTLDQALLPFAVGDPFNRIEYAATYFVINGLDQRVAFDEEIASIRNSDDPYRLRRETYLAQRRRDIAELKGEPISERDRMWLEELEELKAASRAASETPMPAEAVPVEPPANPDSLLITQPR
;
A
#
# COMPACT_ATOMS: atom_id res chain seq x y z
N MET A 1 17.98 52.01 -0.25
CA MET A 1 17.12 51.02 0.38
C MET A 1 15.90 50.83 -0.50
N PRO A 2 15.81 49.79 -1.35
CA PRO A 2 14.55 49.46 -2.01
C PRO A 2 13.91 48.29 -1.25
N GLY A 3 12.60 48.47 -0.97
CA GLY A 3 11.80 47.54 -0.19
C GLY A 3 11.50 46.25 -0.90
N LEU A 4 11.58 45.15 -0.18
CA LEU A 4 11.06 43.85 -0.58
C LEU A 4 9.53 43.91 -0.62
N ALA A 5 8.96 43.85 -1.80
CA ALA A 5 7.54 43.60 -1.97
C ALA A 5 7.28 42.10 -1.74
N LEU A 6 6.64 41.77 -0.65
CA LEU A 6 6.08 40.45 -0.37
C LEU A 6 4.92 40.22 -1.36
N LEU A 7 5.12 39.35 -2.31
CA LEU A 7 4.05 38.79 -3.15
C LEU A 7 3.14 37.94 -2.26
N SER A 8 2.02 38.53 -1.84
CA SER A 8 0.91 37.81 -1.22
C SER A 8 0.24 36.97 -2.30
N THR A 9 0.58 35.68 -2.36
CA THR A 9 -0.18 34.73 -3.16
C THR A 9 -1.49 34.44 -2.43
N SER A 10 -2.57 34.90 -3.05
CA SER A 10 -3.93 34.70 -2.55
C SER A 10 -4.27 33.22 -2.40
N PRO A 11 -4.91 32.80 -1.29
CA PRO A 11 -5.32 31.40 -1.08
C PRO A 11 -6.49 30.94 -1.97
N ALA A 12 -6.91 31.74 -2.93
CA ALA A 12 -8.07 31.47 -3.77
C ALA A 12 -7.88 30.31 -4.78
N LEU A 13 -6.65 29.91 -5.08
CA LEU A 13 -6.40 28.84 -6.05
C LEU A 13 -6.47 27.42 -5.46
N LEU A 14 -6.31 27.26 -4.15
CA LEU A 14 -6.41 25.97 -3.49
C LEU A 14 -7.86 25.59 -3.18
N SER A 15 -8.75 26.59 -3.06
CA SER A 15 -10.19 26.38 -2.79
C SER A 15 -10.96 25.90 -4.02
N ALA A 16 -10.44 26.15 -5.22
CA ALA A 16 -11.12 25.76 -6.46
C ALA A 16 -11.00 24.26 -6.81
N ALA A 17 -9.99 23.57 -6.26
CA ALA A 17 -9.80 22.14 -6.48
C ALA A 17 -10.61 21.24 -5.54
N LEU A 18 -11.06 21.78 -4.40
CA LEU A 18 -11.87 21.05 -3.41
C LEU A 18 -13.37 21.38 -3.47
N GLY A 19 -13.76 22.35 -4.30
CA GLY A 19 -15.13 22.88 -4.38
C GLY A 19 -15.97 22.36 -5.54
N ALA A 20 -15.61 21.25 -6.18
CA ALA A 20 -16.53 20.55 -7.09
C ALA A 20 -17.64 19.91 -6.24
N ALA A 21 -18.70 20.68 -6.01
CA ALA A 21 -19.94 20.20 -5.44
C ALA A 21 -20.43 19.01 -6.28
N VAL A 22 -20.40 17.84 -5.70
CA VAL A 22 -21.11 16.67 -6.23
C VAL A 22 -22.59 17.00 -6.18
N PRO A 23 -23.30 17.11 -7.32
CA PRO A 23 -24.75 17.27 -7.26
C PRO A 23 -25.36 16.05 -6.61
N ALA A 24 -26.20 16.26 -5.60
CA ALA A 24 -26.94 15.21 -4.95
C ALA A 24 -27.77 14.46 -6.01
N PRO A 25 -27.70 13.11 -6.07
CA PRO A 25 -28.55 12.34 -6.95
C PRO A 25 -29.99 12.40 -6.44
N SER A 26 -30.83 13.16 -7.13
CA SER A 26 -32.29 13.21 -6.92
C SER A 26 -33.00 12.15 -7.77
N THR A 27 -32.57 10.90 -7.67
CA THR A 27 -33.34 9.77 -8.24
C THR A 27 -33.54 8.72 -7.17
N PRO A 28 -34.78 8.25 -6.97
CA PRO A 28 -35.04 7.16 -6.05
C PRO A 28 -34.34 5.90 -6.57
N VAL A 29 -33.47 5.35 -5.76
CA VAL A 29 -32.88 4.02 -6.01
C VAL A 29 -34.02 3.01 -5.97
N LEU A 30 -34.42 2.53 -7.14
CA LEU A 30 -35.31 1.39 -7.26
C LEU A 30 -34.52 0.19 -6.77
N LEU A 31 -34.81 -0.26 -5.54
CA LEU A 31 -34.28 -1.50 -5.01
C LEU A 31 -34.86 -2.66 -5.85
N LEU A 32 -34.08 -3.09 -6.84
CA LEU A 32 -34.34 -4.36 -7.51
C LEU A 32 -34.11 -5.48 -6.51
N PRO A 33 -35.07 -6.43 -6.39
CA PRO A 33 -34.83 -7.59 -5.56
C PRO A 33 -33.63 -8.37 -6.07
N PRO A 34 -32.84 -9.01 -5.18
CA PRO A 34 -31.70 -9.82 -5.59
C PRO A 34 -32.17 -10.92 -6.55
N PRO A 35 -31.37 -11.25 -7.57
CA PRO A 35 -31.71 -12.34 -8.49
C PRO A 35 -31.89 -13.65 -7.70
N PRO A 36 -32.83 -14.51 -8.09
CA PRO A 36 -33.05 -15.78 -7.41
C PRO A 36 -31.73 -16.59 -7.48
N ARG A 37 -31.28 -17.07 -6.31
CA ARG A 37 -30.18 -18.03 -6.24
C ARG A 37 -30.57 -19.24 -7.10
N THR A 38 -29.99 -19.37 -8.27
CA THR A 38 -30.00 -20.61 -9.01
C THR A 38 -29.13 -21.59 -8.24
N GLU A 39 -29.74 -22.39 -7.39
CA GLU A 39 -29.12 -23.61 -6.90
C GLU A 39 -28.78 -24.45 -8.14
N ARG A 40 -27.54 -24.45 -8.56
CA ARG A 40 -27.02 -25.47 -9.48
C ARG A 40 -27.02 -26.78 -8.73
N ARG A 41 -28.15 -27.47 -8.75
CA ARG A 41 -28.18 -28.90 -8.48
C ARG A 41 -27.24 -29.53 -9.51
N ALA A 42 -26.08 -29.96 -9.06
CA ALA A 42 -25.23 -30.85 -9.80
C ALA A 42 -26.05 -32.14 -9.99
N VAL A 43 -26.63 -32.30 -11.16
CA VAL A 43 -27.18 -33.58 -11.62
C VAL A 43 -25.95 -34.42 -11.92
N LEU A 44 -25.53 -35.22 -10.97
CA LEU A 44 -24.61 -36.32 -11.22
C LEU A 44 -25.32 -37.28 -12.21
N PRO A 45 -24.70 -37.63 -13.34
CA PRO A 45 -25.28 -38.62 -14.22
C PRO A 45 -25.31 -39.96 -13.49
N LEU A 46 -26.52 -40.51 -13.35
CA LEU A 46 -26.79 -41.87 -12.87
C LEU A 46 -26.35 -42.86 -13.94
N ALA A 47 -25.07 -43.13 -14.05
CA ALA A 47 -24.53 -44.12 -14.99
C ALA A 47 -23.40 -44.94 -14.35
N TRP A 48 -23.68 -45.47 -13.14
CA TRP A 48 -22.78 -46.44 -12.48
C TRP A 48 -23.60 -47.51 -11.73
N SER A 49 -24.54 -48.09 -12.42
CA SER A 49 -25.20 -49.30 -11.98
C SER A 49 -25.38 -50.20 -13.18
N LEU A 50 -24.37 -50.98 -13.43
CA LEU A 50 -24.37 -52.27 -14.15
C LEU A 50 -22.93 -52.62 -14.58
N ALA A 51 -22.09 -52.97 -13.65
CA ALA A 51 -20.89 -53.75 -13.92
C ALA A 51 -20.89 -54.91 -12.94
N GLN A 52 -21.57 -55.93 -13.31
CA GLN A 52 -21.24 -57.38 -13.44
C GLN A 52 -20.20 -57.87 -12.41
N THR A 53 -20.77 -58.71 -11.55
CA THR A 53 -20.09 -59.77 -10.79
C THR A 53 -19.24 -60.61 -11.76
N GLN A 54 -17.94 -60.51 -11.71
CA GLN A 54 -16.97 -61.47 -12.13
C GLN A 54 -16.04 -61.77 -10.99
N GLU A 55 -16.11 -63.02 -10.49
CA GLU A 55 -15.15 -63.58 -9.53
C GLU A 55 -13.74 -63.53 -10.14
N PRO A 56 -12.71 -63.05 -9.34
CA PRO A 56 -11.33 -63.14 -9.81
C PRO A 56 -10.75 -64.54 -9.53
N PRO A 57 -9.87 -65.02 -10.42
CA PRO A 57 -9.09 -66.23 -10.14
C PRO A 57 -8.04 -65.93 -9.04
N ALA A 58 -7.89 -66.88 -8.15
CA ALA A 58 -6.93 -66.89 -7.07
C ALA A 58 -5.47 -66.86 -7.56
N ASP A 59 -4.61 -66.27 -6.70
CA ASP A 59 -3.15 -66.31 -6.70
C ASP A 59 -2.40 -65.29 -7.59
N GLN A 60 -2.21 -64.08 -7.02
CA GLN A 60 -0.96 -63.31 -7.16
C GLN A 60 -0.64 -62.56 -5.86
N PRO A 61 0.65 -62.43 -5.44
CA PRO A 61 1.00 -61.77 -4.20
C PRO A 61 0.75 -60.28 -4.30
N GLU A 62 0.03 -59.77 -3.28
CA GLU A 62 -0.24 -58.34 -3.07
C GLU A 62 1.07 -57.57 -2.96
N GLY A 63 1.42 -56.80 -3.97
CA GLY A 63 2.32 -55.69 -3.83
C GLY A 63 1.58 -54.56 -3.14
N GLU A 64 2.07 -54.14 -1.96
CA GLU A 64 1.58 -52.99 -1.27
C GLU A 64 1.61 -51.76 -2.17
N GLU A 65 0.45 -51.29 -2.64
CA GLU A 65 0.31 -49.98 -3.23
C GLU A 65 0.62 -48.92 -2.14
N PRO A 66 1.50 -47.95 -2.41
CA PRO A 66 1.73 -46.90 -1.45
C PRO A 66 0.41 -46.16 -1.14
N PRO A 67 0.16 -45.77 0.11
CA PRO A 67 -1.08 -45.10 0.49
C PRO A 67 -1.20 -43.82 -0.36
N VAL A 68 -2.23 -43.77 -1.20
CA VAL A 68 -2.61 -42.53 -1.90
C VAL A 68 -3.08 -41.57 -0.83
N THR A 69 -2.20 -40.67 -0.43
CA THR A 69 -2.58 -39.56 0.45
C THR A 69 -3.47 -38.64 -0.36
N GLU A 70 -4.77 -38.83 -0.25
CA GLU A 70 -5.75 -37.90 -0.81
C GLU A 70 -5.58 -36.57 -0.05
N ILE A 71 -4.94 -35.60 -0.70
CA ILE A 71 -4.89 -34.23 -0.20
C ILE A 71 -6.28 -33.65 -0.42
N VAL A 72 -7.17 -33.80 0.55
CA VAL A 72 -8.43 -33.07 0.61
C VAL A 72 -8.07 -31.62 0.87
N VAL A 73 -7.98 -30.81 -0.18
CA VAL A 73 -7.94 -29.36 -0.07
C VAL A 73 -9.37 -28.92 0.27
N GLU A 74 -9.69 -28.83 1.54
CA GLU A 74 -10.88 -28.13 1.99
C GLU A 74 -10.72 -26.64 1.63
N GLY A 75 -11.15 -26.25 0.44
CA GLY A 75 -11.30 -24.85 0.08
C GLY A 75 -12.38 -24.24 0.97
N GLU A 76 -12.02 -23.32 1.86
CA GLU A 76 -13.01 -22.54 2.60
C GLU A 76 -13.90 -21.83 1.57
N VAL A 77 -15.18 -22.26 1.48
CA VAL A 77 -16.13 -21.67 0.54
C VAL A 77 -16.65 -20.37 1.16
N GLY A 78 -16.15 -19.24 0.68
CA GLY A 78 -16.57 -17.91 1.13
C GLY A 78 -15.39 -16.94 1.28
N PRO A 79 -15.67 -15.68 1.62
CA PRO A 79 -14.62 -14.71 1.86
C PRO A 79 -13.78 -15.11 3.08
N PRO A 80 -12.47 -14.78 3.08
CA PRO A 80 -11.59 -15.08 4.20
C PRO A 80 -12.08 -14.42 5.50
N LYS A 81 -11.90 -15.08 6.64
CA LYS A 81 -12.29 -14.52 7.96
C LYS A 81 -11.64 -13.17 8.26
N SER A 82 -10.46 -12.93 7.71
CA SER A 82 -9.75 -11.65 7.81
C SER A 82 -10.37 -10.54 6.94
N ASP A 83 -11.17 -10.91 5.94
CA ASP A 83 -11.77 -10.00 4.97
C ASP A 83 -13.23 -10.40 4.65
N PRO A 84 -14.15 -10.23 5.60
CA PRO A 84 -15.56 -10.60 5.40
C PRO A 84 -16.27 -9.73 4.36
N ALA A 85 -15.70 -8.59 3.99
CA ALA A 85 -16.22 -7.67 2.98
C ALA A 85 -15.42 -7.72 1.66
N GLU A 86 -14.79 -8.83 1.34
CA GLU A 86 -13.85 -9.01 0.21
C GLU A 86 -14.34 -8.37 -1.09
N ALA A 87 -15.57 -8.66 -1.52
CA ALA A 87 -16.11 -8.11 -2.78
C ALA A 87 -16.19 -6.56 -2.78
N ILE A 88 -16.49 -5.96 -1.63
CA ILE A 88 -16.55 -4.49 -1.48
C ILE A 88 -15.14 -3.90 -1.45
N ASN A 89 -14.24 -4.55 -0.73
CA ASN A 89 -12.86 -4.12 -0.60
C ASN A 89 -12.10 -4.24 -1.93
N GLU A 90 -12.34 -5.31 -2.70
CA GLU A 90 -11.78 -5.51 -4.03
C GLU A 90 -12.26 -4.43 -5.02
N GLU A 91 -13.56 -4.11 -5.00
CA GLU A 91 -14.10 -3.01 -5.81
C GLU A 91 -13.49 -1.66 -5.40
N SER A 92 -13.40 -1.40 -4.09
CA SER A 92 -12.75 -0.19 -3.56
C SER A 92 -11.28 -0.12 -3.99
N TYR A 93 -10.55 -1.25 -3.95
CA TYR A 93 -9.18 -1.35 -4.45
C TYR A 93 -9.09 -0.96 -5.92
N ARG A 94 -9.94 -1.56 -6.77
CA ARG A 94 -9.96 -1.30 -8.21
C ARG A 94 -10.23 0.16 -8.54
N VAL A 95 -11.24 0.76 -7.91
CA VAL A 95 -11.56 2.19 -8.08
C VAL A 95 -10.40 3.07 -7.62
N THR A 96 -9.82 2.74 -6.46
CA THR A 96 -8.68 3.51 -5.92
C THR A 96 -7.46 3.42 -6.84
N GLN A 97 -7.16 2.25 -7.42
CA GLN A 97 -6.07 2.11 -8.38
C GLN A 97 -6.30 2.94 -9.65
N ALA A 98 -7.54 3.01 -10.13
CA ALA A 98 -7.87 3.86 -11.28
C ALA A 98 -7.68 5.36 -10.96
N VAL A 99 -8.07 5.79 -9.77
CA VAL A 99 -7.85 7.18 -9.30
C VAL A 99 -6.35 7.45 -9.07
N ASP A 100 -5.62 6.48 -8.49
CA ASP A 100 -4.18 6.60 -8.30
C ASP A 100 -3.47 6.86 -9.65
N GLN A 101 -3.72 6.02 -10.64
CA GLN A 101 -3.12 6.15 -11.97
C GLN A 101 -3.50 7.45 -12.69
N ALA A 102 -4.76 7.88 -12.56
CA ALA A 102 -5.27 9.05 -13.27
C ALA A 102 -4.85 10.37 -12.62
N VAL A 103 -4.70 10.41 -11.30
CA VAL A 103 -4.53 11.66 -10.55
C VAL A 103 -3.35 11.62 -9.59
N VAL A 104 -3.29 10.61 -8.69
CA VAL A 104 -2.32 10.62 -7.59
C VAL A 104 -0.90 10.37 -8.12
N GLU A 105 -0.72 9.42 -9.00
CA GLU A 105 0.57 9.06 -9.60
C GLU A 105 1.19 10.23 -10.40
N PRO A 106 0.47 10.93 -11.30
CA PRO A 106 1.00 12.13 -11.95
C PRO A 106 1.38 13.23 -10.98
N VAL A 107 0.59 13.47 -9.93
CA VAL A 107 0.89 14.48 -8.91
C VAL A 107 2.11 14.07 -8.06
N ALA A 108 2.21 12.80 -7.68
CA ALA A 108 3.36 12.27 -6.95
C ALA A 108 4.65 12.33 -7.79
N ASN A 109 4.56 12.05 -9.09
CA ASN A 109 5.68 12.20 -10.00
C ASN A 109 6.09 13.68 -10.13
N ALA A 110 5.14 14.60 -10.26
CA ALA A 110 5.42 16.03 -10.28
C ALA A 110 6.05 16.52 -8.96
N TYR A 111 5.63 15.97 -7.81
CA TYR A 111 6.24 16.23 -6.52
C TYR A 111 7.68 15.68 -6.44
N ARG A 112 7.89 14.45 -6.92
CA ARG A 112 9.20 13.80 -6.94
C ARG A 112 10.19 14.51 -7.85
N ASP A 113 9.77 14.85 -9.06
CA ASP A 113 10.64 15.37 -10.12
C ASP A 113 10.76 16.91 -10.08
N GLY A 114 9.74 17.58 -9.55
CA GLY A 114 9.67 19.04 -9.45
C GLY A 114 10.36 19.63 -8.20
N LEU A 115 10.55 18.83 -7.15
CA LEU A 115 11.23 19.27 -5.93
C LEU A 115 12.62 18.65 -5.82
N PRO A 116 13.66 19.45 -5.54
CA PRO A 116 14.97 18.91 -5.18
C PRO A 116 14.89 17.93 -4.01
N GLU A 117 15.64 16.83 -4.08
CA GLU A 117 15.64 15.78 -3.04
C GLU A 117 15.77 16.33 -1.61
N PRO A 118 16.69 17.29 -1.30
CA PRO A 118 16.81 17.80 0.06
C PRO A 118 15.55 18.53 0.56
N VAL A 119 14.77 19.14 -0.33
CA VAL A 119 13.51 19.82 0.01
C VAL A 119 12.42 18.79 0.31
N ARG A 120 12.31 17.77 -0.52
CA ARG A 120 11.36 16.68 -0.34
C ARG A 120 11.64 15.90 0.94
N ASP A 121 12.90 15.54 1.18
CA ASP A 121 13.33 14.88 2.42
C ASP A 121 13.05 15.75 3.65
N GLY A 122 13.26 17.07 3.54
CA GLY A 122 12.94 18.01 4.59
C GLY A 122 11.45 18.03 4.95
N LEU A 123 10.56 18.03 3.95
CA LEU A 123 9.12 17.96 4.17
C LEU A 123 8.71 16.64 4.84
N GLY A 124 9.23 15.50 4.37
CA GLY A 124 9.00 14.20 4.97
C GLY A 124 9.51 14.12 6.42
N ASN A 125 10.71 14.66 6.70
CA ASN A 125 11.26 14.71 8.04
C ASN A 125 10.41 15.58 8.98
N MET A 126 9.90 16.71 8.49
CA MET A 126 9.01 17.58 9.27
C MET A 126 7.71 16.86 9.65
N VAL A 127 7.09 16.16 8.71
CA VAL A 127 5.88 15.37 8.97
C VAL A 127 6.16 14.27 10.00
N ARG A 128 7.28 13.55 9.88
CA ARG A 128 7.69 12.53 10.86
C ARG A 128 7.94 13.14 12.24
N ASN A 129 8.60 14.29 12.31
CA ASN A 129 8.85 15.01 13.57
C ASN A 129 7.56 15.43 14.27
N LEU A 130 6.53 15.84 13.54
CA LEU A 130 5.20 16.13 14.07
C LEU A 130 4.50 14.88 14.63
N GLY A 131 4.83 13.69 14.17
CA GLY A 131 4.34 12.40 14.69
C GLY A 131 5.05 11.92 15.97
N GLU A 132 6.28 12.41 16.27
CA GLU A 132 7.10 11.92 17.40
C GLU A 132 6.39 12.00 18.77
N PRO A 133 5.56 13.01 19.09
CA PRO A 133 4.82 13.01 20.35
C PRO A 133 3.90 11.80 20.52
N SER A 134 3.18 11.40 19.45
CA SER A 134 2.35 10.19 19.47
C SER A 134 3.18 8.92 19.60
N VAL A 135 4.28 8.84 18.88
CA VAL A 135 5.23 7.71 18.95
C VAL A 135 5.78 7.55 20.37
N ALA A 136 6.23 8.64 21.01
CA ALA A 136 6.74 8.62 22.38
C ALA A 136 5.68 8.18 23.38
N LEU A 137 4.47 8.74 23.30
CA LEU A 137 3.34 8.34 24.13
C LEU A 137 3.04 6.84 24.00
N ASN A 138 3.02 6.34 22.78
CA ASN A 138 2.75 4.93 22.53
C ASN A 138 3.85 4.01 23.08
N PHE A 139 5.12 4.40 23.02
CA PHE A 139 6.19 3.66 23.71
C PHE A 139 6.04 3.70 25.24
N LEU A 140 5.61 4.81 25.82
CA LEU A 140 5.30 4.88 27.26
C LEU A 140 4.15 3.94 27.62
N LEU A 141 3.06 3.96 26.87
CA LEU A 141 1.92 3.07 27.05
C LEU A 141 2.30 1.58 26.96
N GLN A 142 3.31 1.25 26.15
CA GLN A 142 3.85 -0.11 26.01
C GLN A 142 4.90 -0.46 27.07
N GLY A 143 5.19 0.42 28.03
CA GLY A 143 6.23 0.23 29.03
C GLY A 143 7.67 0.32 28.49
N LYS A 144 7.86 0.78 27.25
CA LYS A 144 9.17 0.89 26.60
C LYS A 144 9.78 2.27 26.83
N VAL A 145 10.00 2.59 28.11
CA VAL A 145 10.42 3.91 28.58
C VAL A 145 11.70 4.42 27.88
N GLY A 146 12.71 3.55 27.69
CA GLY A 146 13.93 3.92 26.97
C GLY A 146 13.67 4.40 25.53
N LYS A 147 12.82 3.69 24.79
CA LYS A 147 12.44 4.07 23.42
C LYS A 147 11.63 5.39 23.40
N ALA A 148 10.80 5.61 24.41
CA ALA A 148 10.06 6.86 24.55
C ALA A 148 11.00 8.05 24.74
N PHE A 149 12.00 7.95 25.62
CA PHE A 149 12.99 9.00 25.81
C PHE A 149 13.88 9.23 24.58
N GLU A 150 14.28 8.18 23.88
CA GLU A 150 14.98 8.32 22.59
C GLU A 150 14.12 9.11 21.58
N THR A 151 12.83 8.80 21.48
CA THR A 151 11.88 9.51 20.61
C THR A 151 11.71 10.97 21.01
N LEU A 152 11.56 11.28 22.30
CA LEU A 152 11.52 12.67 22.80
C LEU A 152 12.83 13.41 22.54
N GLY A 153 13.98 12.73 22.66
CA GLY A 153 15.29 13.27 22.31
C GLY A 153 15.36 13.61 20.81
N ARG A 154 14.85 12.75 19.94
CA ARG A 154 14.71 13.04 18.51
C ARG A 154 13.88 14.30 18.26
N LEU A 155 12.69 14.34 18.84
CA LEU A 155 11.79 15.50 18.74
C LEU A 155 12.52 16.78 19.14
N ALA A 156 13.18 16.80 20.30
CA ALA A 156 13.90 17.97 20.79
C ALA A 156 15.03 18.40 19.87
N ILE A 157 15.88 17.46 19.42
CA ILE A 157 17.02 17.76 18.54
C ILE A 157 16.53 18.23 17.17
N ASN A 158 15.58 17.53 16.57
CA ASN A 158 15.09 17.85 15.23
C ASN A 158 14.26 19.15 15.23
N SER A 159 13.50 19.43 16.28
CA SER A 159 12.72 20.68 16.38
C SER A 159 13.60 21.90 16.62
N THR A 160 14.76 21.75 17.28
CA THR A 160 15.68 22.87 17.58
C THR A 160 16.80 22.98 16.54
N ILE A 161 17.75 22.06 16.56
CA ILE A 161 18.92 22.05 15.67
C ILE A 161 18.52 21.69 14.24
N GLY A 162 17.50 20.82 14.08
CA GLY A 162 16.96 20.39 12.79
C GLY A 162 15.97 21.36 12.16
N VAL A 163 15.86 22.60 12.67
CA VAL A 163 15.01 23.68 12.11
C VAL A 163 13.54 23.22 11.96
N GLY A 164 12.90 22.91 13.09
CA GLY A 164 11.49 22.47 13.09
C GLY A 164 11.26 21.08 12.51
N GLY A 165 12.30 20.24 12.44
CA GLY A 165 12.21 18.89 11.90
C GLY A 165 12.55 18.76 10.41
N LEU A 166 12.92 19.84 9.72
CA LEU A 166 13.34 19.77 8.31
C LEU A 166 14.60 18.90 8.12
N PHE A 167 15.50 18.90 9.11
CA PHE A 167 16.69 18.06 9.08
C PHE A 167 16.64 17.00 10.16
N ASP A 168 16.86 15.75 9.79
CA ASP A 168 17.00 14.65 10.77
C ASP A 168 18.43 14.62 11.33
N VAL A 169 18.69 15.57 12.24
CA VAL A 169 19.96 15.68 12.95
C VAL A 169 20.08 14.60 14.03
N ALA A 170 18.97 14.18 14.62
CA ALA A 170 18.93 13.17 15.67
C ALA A 170 19.47 11.82 15.15
N GLU A 171 19.07 11.38 13.97
CA GLU A 171 19.59 10.17 13.38
C GLU A 171 21.04 10.31 12.91
N LYS A 172 21.33 11.38 12.14
CA LYS A 172 22.64 11.55 11.49
C LYS A 172 23.78 11.85 12.46
N ARG A 173 23.51 12.53 13.59
CA ARG A 173 24.56 13.00 14.52
C ARG A 173 24.46 12.41 15.92
N ALA A 174 23.26 12.08 16.40
CA ALA A 174 23.07 11.51 17.72
C ALA A 174 22.85 9.99 17.71
N GLY A 175 22.77 9.37 16.54
CA GLY A 175 22.56 7.91 16.40
C GLY A 175 21.20 7.44 16.93
N LEU A 176 20.19 8.32 16.93
CA LEU A 176 18.84 8.01 17.38
C LEU A 176 17.97 7.71 16.15
N PRO A 177 17.74 6.43 15.78
CA PRO A 177 17.01 6.09 14.58
C PRO A 177 15.50 6.38 14.75
N TYR A 178 14.84 6.74 13.65
CA TYR A 178 13.38 6.86 13.62
C TYR A 178 12.73 5.49 13.84
N ARG A 179 11.70 5.45 14.72
CA ARG A 179 10.94 4.22 14.98
C ARG A 179 9.45 4.49 14.76
N ARG A 180 8.87 3.70 13.90
CA ARG A 180 7.44 3.78 13.63
C ARG A 180 6.65 3.15 14.78
N ASN A 181 5.74 3.90 15.40
CA ASN A 181 4.84 3.41 16.45
C ASN A 181 3.57 4.27 16.49
N GLY A 182 2.50 3.74 17.08
CA GLY A 182 1.22 4.44 17.19
C GLY A 182 0.20 3.66 18.00
N PHE A 183 -0.99 4.23 18.20
CA PHE A 183 -2.06 3.58 18.97
C PHE A 183 -2.50 2.24 18.40
N ALA A 184 -2.49 2.05 17.08
CA ALA A 184 -2.77 0.77 16.46
C ALA A 184 -1.81 -0.33 16.92
N ASN A 185 -0.51 0.00 17.03
CA ASN A 185 0.52 -0.91 17.53
C ASN A 185 0.36 -1.15 19.03
N THR A 186 0.01 -0.13 19.79
CA THR A 186 -0.26 -0.26 21.24
C THR A 186 -1.46 -1.17 21.50
N LEU A 187 -2.55 -1.00 20.77
CA LEU A 187 -3.71 -1.90 20.85
C LEU A 187 -3.31 -3.35 20.52
N GLY A 188 -2.54 -3.56 19.44
CA GLY A 188 -2.03 -4.89 19.07
C GLY A 188 -1.06 -5.47 20.09
N TYR A 189 -0.20 -4.65 20.71
CA TYR A 189 0.71 -5.06 21.79
C TYR A 189 -0.05 -5.65 22.98
N TYR A 190 -1.21 -5.06 23.34
CA TYR A 190 -2.10 -5.58 24.37
C TYR A 190 -3.07 -6.67 23.90
N GLY A 191 -2.90 -7.21 22.70
CA GLY A 191 -3.65 -8.37 22.21
C GLY A 191 -4.94 -8.03 21.48
N VAL A 192 -5.22 -6.76 21.19
CA VAL A 192 -6.36 -6.39 20.34
C VAL A 192 -6.07 -6.85 18.91
N GLY A 193 -6.89 -7.76 18.38
CA GLY A 193 -6.78 -8.24 17.00
C GLY A 193 -6.93 -7.11 15.97
N SER A 194 -6.49 -7.33 14.75
CA SER A 194 -6.65 -6.36 13.64
C SER A 194 -8.13 -6.05 13.36
N GLY A 195 -9.03 -7.00 13.65
CA GLY A 195 -10.40 -6.95 13.16
C GLY A 195 -10.46 -7.17 11.64
N PRO A 196 -11.62 -6.91 11.01
CA PRO A 196 -11.79 -6.98 9.56
C PRO A 196 -10.80 -6.10 8.81
N TYR A 197 -10.30 -6.63 7.70
CA TYR A 197 -9.56 -5.87 6.70
C TYR A 197 -10.52 -4.92 5.99
N LEU A 198 -10.04 -3.74 5.68
CA LEU A 198 -10.76 -2.71 4.93
C LEU A 198 -9.83 -2.12 3.87
N TYR A 199 -10.37 -1.88 2.70
CA TYR A 199 -9.69 -1.09 1.69
C TYR A 199 -10.48 0.19 1.45
N LEU A 200 -9.98 1.31 1.93
CA LEU A 200 -10.68 2.59 1.87
C LEU A 200 -10.07 3.48 0.78
N PRO A 201 -10.90 4.17 -0.03
CA PRO A 201 -10.43 5.23 -0.90
C PRO A 201 -9.59 6.21 -0.06
N VAL A 202 -8.48 6.71 -0.60
CA VAL A 202 -7.60 7.68 0.08
C VAL A 202 -6.67 7.05 1.14
N THR A 203 -7.17 6.23 2.07
CA THR A 203 -6.34 5.59 3.12
C THR A 203 -5.65 4.32 2.61
N GLY A 204 -6.24 3.64 1.62
CA GLY A 204 -5.75 2.36 1.11
C GLY A 204 -6.04 1.19 2.05
N ALA A 205 -5.13 0.21 2.06
CA ALA A 205 -5.22 -0.97 2.91
C ALA A 205 -5.14 -0.59 4.39
N THR A 206 -6.13 -1.03 5.17
CA THR A 206 -6.22 -0.78 6.61
C THR A 206 -6.96 -1.92 7.32
N SER A 207 -7.06 -1.85 8.64
CA SER A 207 -7.92 -2.71 9.45
C SER A 207 -8.71 -1.84 10.42
N VAL A 208 -9.75 -2.38 11.02
CA VAL A 208 -10.55 -1.62 12.00
C VAL A 208 -9.67 -1.10 13.15
N ARG A 209 -8.78 -1.95 13.70
CA ARG A 209 -7.83 -1.51 14.74
C ARG A 209 -6.93 -0.39 14.25
N ASP A 210 -6.39 -0.53 13.05
CA ASP A 210 -5.41 0.41 12.52
C ASP A 210 -6.07 1.74 12.13
N LEU A 211 -7.33 1.71 11.66
CA LEU A 211 -8.12 2.90 11.39
C LEU A 211 -8.40 3.68 12.70
N VAL A 212 -8.83 2.99 13.76
CA VAL A 212 -9.05 3.61 15.07
C VAL A 212 -7.73 4.17 15.62
N GLY A 213 -6.66 3.38 15.57
CA GLY A 213 -5.34 3.80 16.07
C GLY A 213 -4.78 5.02 15.34
N SER A 214 -4.83 5.04 14.01
CA SER A 214 -4.35 6.18 13.22
C SER A 214 -5.20 7.44 13.43
N THR A 215 -6.50 7.29 13.65
CA THR A 215 -7.37 8.42 14.01
C THR A 215 -6.96 9.03 15.37
N LEU A 216 -6.66 8.19 16.36
CA LEU A 216 -6.17 8.65 17.66
C LEU A 216 -4.80 9.33 17.55
N ASP A 217 -3.87 8.76 16.75
CA ASP A 217 -2.56 9.37 16.50
C ASP A 217 -2.70 10.77 15.88
N GLN A 218 -3.58 10.93 14.89
CA GLN A 218 -3.81 12.21 14.23
C GLN A 218 -4.55 13.22 15.11
N ALA A 219 -5.40 12.77 16.02
CA ALA A 219 -6.14 13.62 16.94
C ALA A 219 -5.28 14.14 18.10
N LEU A 220 -4.12 13.51 18.37
CA LEU A 220 -3.34 13.82 19.57
C LEU A 220 -2.87 15.29 19.62
N LEU A 221 -2.23 15.79 18.57
CA LEU A 221 -1.74 17.18 18.55
C LEU A 221 -2.88 18.21 18.57
N PRO A 222 -3.94 18.09 17.75
CA PRO A 222 -5.11 18.96 17.85
C PRO A 222 -5.72 19.01 19.24
N PHE A 223 -5.82 17.85 19.89
CA PHE A 223 -6.46 17.76 21.21
C PHE A 223 -5.55 18.21 22.35
N ALA A 224 -4.26 17.83 22.33
CA ALA A 224 -3.32 18.10 23.43
C ALA A 224 -2.74 19.52 23.41
N VAL A 225 -2.56 20.09 22.20
CA VAL A 225 -1.90 21.39 22.01
C VAL A 225 -2.89 22.47 21.56
N GLY A 226 -3.88 22.10 20.71
CA GLY A 226 -4.83 23.03 20.14
C GLY A 226 -4.24 23.76 18.92
N ASP A 227 -4.34 25.08 18.90
CA ASP A 227 -3.88 25.94 17.80
C ASP A 227 -2.35 25.89 17.64
N PRO A 228 -1.79 25.75 16.41
CA PRO A 228 -2.46 25.74 15.10
C PRO A 228 -2.90 24.34 14.62
N PHE A 229 -2.69 23.27 15.39
CA PHE A 229 -2.87 21.88 14.96
C PHE A 229 -4.34 21.47 14.76
N ASN A 230 -5.28 22.21 15.38
CA ASN A 230 -6.72 22.01 15.23
C ASN A 230 -7.34 22.72 14.01
N ARG A 231 -6.54 23.43 13.21
CA ARG A 231 -6.99 24.14 12.02
C ARG A 231 -7.07 23.20 10.82
N ILE A 232 -8.08 23.43 9.96
CA ILE A 232 -8.28 22.65 8.75
C ILE A 232 -7.10 22.79 7.76
N GLU A 233 -6.47 23.97 7.73
CA GLU A 233 -5.32 24.25 6.87
C GLU A 233 -4.12 23.37 7.28
N TYR A 234 -3.89 23.21 8.58
CA TYR A 234 -2.87 22.30 9.07
C TYR A 234 -3.18 20.85 8.67
N ALA A 235 -4.41 20.39 8.95
CA ALA A 235 -4.81 19.01 8.66
C ALA A 235 -4.71 18.70 7.16
N ALA A 236 -5.17 19.61 6.30
CA ALA A 236 -5.10 19.45 4.85
C ALA A 236 -3.64 19.42 4.35
N THR A 237 -2.81 20.37 4.84
CA THR A 237 -1.40 20.45 4.43
C THR A 237 -0.63 19.20 4.89
N TYR A 238 -0.81 18.79 6.14
CA TYR A 238 -0.21 17.57 6.68
C TYR A 238 -0.60 16.34 5.85
N PHE A 239 -1.91 16.20 5.57
CA PHE A 239 -2.44 15.08 4.81
C PHE A 239 -1.85 15.01 3.40
N VAL A 240 -1.79 16.14 2.68
CA VAL A 240 -1.25 16.19 1.31
C VAL A 240 0.25 15.85 1.29
N ILE A 241 1.04 16.51 2.14
CA ILE A 241 2.50 16.26 2.18
C ILE A 241 2.79 14.82 2.59
N ASN A 242 2.17 14.33 3.68
CA ASN A 242 2.35 12.97 4.14
C ASN A 242 1.89 11.93 3.10
N GLY A 243 0.78 12.19 2.42
CA GLY A 243 0.27 11.32 1.37
C GLY A 243 1.21 11.23 0.18
N LEU A 244 1.73 12.36 -0.30
CA LEU A 244 2.68 12.39 -1.41
C LEU A 244 4.02 11.76 -1.04
N ASP A 245 4.56 12.05 0.15
CA ASP A 245 5.80 11.46 0.63
C ASP A 245 5.68 9.93 0.74
N GLN A 246 4.58 9.44 1.32
CA GLN A 246 4.31 8.01 1.38
C GLN A 246 4.10 7.39 -0.01
N ARG A 247 3.35 8.06 -0.91
CA ARG A 247 3.12 7.55 -2.26
C ARG A 247 4.43 7.37 -3.03
N VAL A 248 5.34 8.34 -2.93
CA VAL A 248 6.68 8.24 -3.53
C VAL A 248 7.53 7.15 -2.87
N ALA A 249 7.48 7.06 -1.54
CA ALA A 249 8.24 6.03 -0.80
C ALA A 249 7.79 4.60 -1.11
N PHE A 250 6.50 4.41 -1.41
CA PHE A 250 5.92 3.09 -1.73
C PHE A 250 5.70 2.85 -3.24
N ASP A 251 6.22 3.71 -4.11
CA ASP A 251 6.01 3.62 -5.56
C ASP A 251 6.39 2.26 -6.13
N GLU A 252 7.53 1.73 -5.74
CA GLU A 252 8.03 0.42 -6.15
C GLU A 252 7.13 -0.73 -5.64
N GLU A 253 6.72 -0.68 -4.38
CA GLU A 253 5.82 -1.68 -3.79
C GLU A 253 4.46 -1.68 -4.51
N ILE A 254 3.92 -0.49 -4.76
CA ILE A 254 2.64 -0.32 -5.47
C ILE A 254 2.74 -0.87 -6.89
N ALA A 255 3.82 -0.56 -7.61
CA ALA A 255 4.05 -1.06 -8.97
C ALA A 255 4.22 -2.60 -8.98
N SER A 256 4.99 -3.16 -8.05
CA SER A 256 5.21 -4.60 -7.96
C SER A 256 3.92 -5.35 -7.65
N ILE A 257 3.11 -4.86 -6.71
CA ILE A 257 1.81 -5.44 -6.38
C ILE A 257 0.85 -5.33 -7.58
N ARG A 258 0.79 -4.19 -8.24
CA ARG A 258 -0.09 -3.95 -9.41
C ARG A 258 0.18 -4.93 -10.55
N ASN A 259 1.43 -5.32 -10.73
CA ASN A 259 1.87 -6.21 -11.81
C ASN A 259 1.84 -7.70 -11.44
N SER A 260 1.39 -8.06 -10.24
CA SER A 260 1.22 -9.46 -9.82
C SER A 260 -0.04 -10.10 -10.39
N ASP A 261 -0.14 -11.44 -10.30
CA ASP A 261 -1.29 -12.21 -10.82
C ASP A 261 -2.60 -11.87 -10.08
N ASP A 262 -2.54 -11.63 -8.77
CA ASP A 262 -3.69 -11.23 -7.94
C ASP A 262 -3.31 -10.05 -7.05
N PRO A 263 -3.37 -8.82 -7.59
CA PRO A 263 -2.93 -7.62 -6.90
C PRO A 263 -3.70 -7.32 -5.61
N TYR A 264 -5.01 -7.59 -5.60
CA TYR A 264 -5.83 -7.35 -4.42
C TYR A 264 -5.45 -8.28 -3.26
N ARG A 265 -5.37 -9.58 -3.54
CA ARG A 265 -5.00 -10.59 -2.55
C ARG A 265 -3.58 -10.35 -2.02
N LEU A 266 -2.62 -10.11 -2.90
CA LEU A 266 -1.24 -9.82 -2.51
C LEU A 266 -1.19 -8.56 -1.61
N ARG A 267 -1.90 -7.48 -1.97
CA ARG A 267 -1.97 -6.28 -1.14
C ARG A 267 -2.56 -6.55 0.24
N ARG A 268 -3.63 -7.34 0.31
CA ARG A 268 -4.27 -7.70 1.58
C ARG A 268 -3.34 -8.52 2.47
N GLU A 269 -2.81 -9.61 1.94
CA GLU A 269 -2.00 -10.54 2.73
C GLU A 269 -0.68 -9.91 3.18
N THR A 270 0.00 -9.18 2.31
CA THR A 270 1.24 -8.47 2.66
C THR A 270 0.99 -7.38 3.70
N TYR A 271 -0.09 -6.60 3.57
CA TYR A 271 -0.47 -5.62 4.59
C TYR A 271 -0.69 -6.28 5.96
N LEU A 272 -1.50 -7.35 6.01
CA LEU A 272 -1.77 -8.06 7.26
C LEU A 272 -0.50 -8.70 7.84
N ALA A 273 0.38 -9.25 7.01
CA ALA A 273 1.67 -9.81 7.42
C ALA A 273 2.59 -8.73 7.99
N GLN A 274 2.72 -7.58 7.32
CA GLN A 274 3.49 -6.42 7.82
C GLN A 274 2.98 -5.97 9.20
N ARG A 275 1.66 -5.85 9.37
CA ARG A 275 1.08 -5.43 10.65
C ARG A 275 1.29 -6.45 11.77
N ARG A 276 1.23 -7.76 11.49
CA ARG A 276 1.55 -8.81 12.47
C ARG A 276 3.04 -8.81 12.82
N ARG A 277 3.93 -8.62 11.83
CA ARG A 277 5.36 -8.46 12.05
C ARG A 277 5.67 -7.28 12.97
N ASP A 278 5.11 -6.09 12.70
CA ASP A 278 5.36 -4.90 13.52
C ASP A 278 5.01 -5.13 15.00
N ILE A 279 3.91 -5.85 15.26
CA ILE A 279 3.49 -6.18 16.62
C ILE A 279 4.38 -7.27 17.25
N ALA A 280 4.75 -8.29 16.49
CA ALA A 280 5.65 -9.34 16.93
C ALA A 280 7.03 -8.76 17.34
N GLU A 281 7.58 -7.85 16.54
CA GLU A 281 8.82 -7.13 16.85
C GLU A 281 8.69 -6.28 18.12
N LEU A 282 7.55 -5.62 18.34
CA LEU A 282 7.30 -4.90 19.58
C LEU A 282 7.25 -5.81 20.80
N LYS A 283 6.74 -7.04 20.66
CA LYS A 283 6.67 -8.03 21.73
C LYS A 283 7.97 -8.83 21.88
N GLY A 284 8.85 -8.84 20.88
CA GLY A 284 10.01 -9.70 20.81
C GLY A 284 9.64 -11.15 20.46
N GLU A 285 8.53 -11.36 19.77
CA GLU A 285 8.02 -12.64 19.32
C GLU A 285 8.46 -12.93 17.87
N PRO A 286 8.64 -14.19 17.47
CA PRO A 286 8.91 -14.53 16.08
C PRO A 286 7.67 -14.31 15.22
N ILE A 287 7.87 -13.97 13.95
CA ILE A 287 6.79 -13.94 12.95
C ILE A 287 6.42 -15.34 12.50
N SER A 288 5.14 -15.54 12.11
CA SER A 288 4.68 -16.83 11.59
C SER A 288 5.32 -17.15 10.23
N GLU A 289 5.45 -18.46 9.91
CA GLU A 289 5.95 -18.90 8.59
C GLU A 289 5.07 -18.36 7.45
N ARG A 290 3.75 -18.37 7.63
CA ARG A 290 2.82 -17.81 6.66
C ARG A 290 3.09 -16.33 6.38
N ASP A 291 3.32 -15.53 7.42
CA ASP A 291 3.60 -14.11 7.25
C ASP A 291 4.95 -13.88 6.59
N ARG A 292 5.94 -14.72 6.91
CA ARG A 292 7.25 -14.68 6.27
C ARG A 292 7.13 -14.91 4.77
N MET A 293 6.39 -15.95 4.34
CA MET A 293 6.16 -16.25 2.92
C MET A 293 5.60 -15.05 2.15
N TRP A 294 4.57 -14.39 2.68
CA TRP A 294 3.99 -13.21 2.01
C TRP A 294 4.96 -12.03 1.91
N LEU A 295 5.79 -11.84 2.93
CA LEU A 295 6.78 -10.78 2.92
C LEU A 295 7.95 -11.09 1.97
N GLU A 296 8.37 -12.34 1.89
CA GLU A 296 9.40 -12.83 0.95
C GLU A 296 8.89 -12.71 -0.50
N GLU A 297 7.65 -13.14 -0.79
CA GLU A 297 7.03 -12.99 -2.11
C GLU A 297 7.03 -11.53 -2.58
N LEU A 298 6.67 -10.60 -1.68
CA LEU A 298 6.70 -9.17 -2.00
C LEU A 298 8.13 -8.68 -2.31
N GLU A 299 9.13 -9.09 -1.54
CA GLU A 299 10.52 -8.68 -1.78
C GLU A 299 11.08 -9.29 -3.08
N GLU A 300 10.70 -10.51 -3.43
CA GLU A 300 11.07 -11.13 -4.70
C GLU A 300 10.47 -10.36 -5.89
N LEU A 301 9.19 -9.98 -5.80
CA LEU A 301 8.52 -9.18 -6.84
C LEU A 301 9.16 -7.80 -7.00
N LYS A 302 9.53 -7.14 -5.90
CA LYS A 302 10.26 -5.88 -5.93
C LYS A 302 11.65 -6.04 -6.56
N ALA A 303 12.37 -7.10 -6.21
CA ALA A 303 13.68 -7.39 -6.80
C ALA A 303 13.57 -7.65 -8.32
N ALA A 304 12.56 -8.40 -8.74
CA ALA A 304 12.29 -8.65 -10.17
C ALA A 304 11.94 -7.36 -10.92
N SER A 305 11.13 -6.47 -10.31
CA SER A 305 10.77 -5.17 -10.88
C SER A 305 12.00 -4.27 -11.07
N ARG A 306 12.92 -4.23 -10.09
CA ARG A 306 14.20 -3.49 -10.19
C ARG A 306 15.07 -4.03 -11.32
N ALA A 307 15.25 -5.35 -11.38
CA ALA A 307 16.05 -5.98 -12.42
C ALA A 307 15.50 -5.71 -13.83
N ALA A 308 14.15 -5.69 -13.98
CA ALA A 308 13.51 -5.35 -15.24
C ALA A 308 13.71 -3.89 -15.65
N SER A 309 13.73 -2.96 -14.69
CA SER A 309 13.98 -1.53 -14.95
C SER A 309 15.45 -1.21 -15.24
N GLU A 310 16.39 -2.01 -14.73
CA GLU A 310 17.84 -1.85 -14.96
C GLU A 310 18.30 -2.51 -16.26
N THR A 311 17.51 -3.40 -16.87
CA THR A 311 17.85 -4.03 -18.15
C THR A 311 17.69 -2.99 -19.28
N PRO A 312 18.76 -2.57 -19.98
CA PRO A 312 18.64 -1.62 -21.09
C PRO A 312 17.72 -2.24 -22.14
N MET A 313 16.69 -1.50 -22.57
CA MET A 313 15.91 -1.93 -23.73
C MET A 313 16.89 -2.21 -24.89
N PRO A 314 16.73 -3.36 -25.60
CA PRO A 314 17.50 -3.60 -26.80
C PRO A 314 17.35 -2.37 -27.69
N ALA A 315 18.46 -1.77 -28.08
CA ALA A 315 18.43 -0.62 -28.98
C ALA A 315 17.52 -0.98 -30.15
N GLU A 316 16.41 -0.26 -30.25
CA GLU A 316 15.48 -0.39 -31.35
C GLU A 316 16.32 -0.36 -32.63
N ALA A 317 16.30 -1.46 -33.40
CA ALA A 317 17.11 -1.59 -34.58
C ALA A 317 16.78 -0.41 -35.48
N VAL A 318 17.71 0.53 -35.58
CA VAL A 318 17.59 1.66 -36.51
C VAL A 318 17.24 1.04 -37.85
N PRO A 319 16.12 1.44 -38.49
CA PRO A 319 15.78 0.91 -39.80
C PRO A 319 16.97 1.15 -40.74
N VAL A 320 17.60 0.07 -41.17
CA VAL A 320 18.67 0.16 -42.18
C VAL A 320 17.98 0.69 -43.44
N GLU A 321 18.25 1.95 -43.74
CA GLU A 321 17.85 2.55 -45.00
C GLU A 321 18.35 1.64 -46.14
N PRO A 322 17.48 1.16 -47.07
CA PRO A 322 17.94 0.32 -48.16
C PRO A 322 18.99 1.10 -48.96
N PRO A 323 20.07 0.46 -49.43
CA PRO A 323 21.12 1.13 -50.17
C PRO A 323 20.52 1.85 -51.38
N ALA A 324 20.84 3.15 -51.51
CA ALA A 324 20.41 3.96 -52.60
C ALA A 324 20.77 3.26 -53.94
N ASN A 325 19.77 3.05 -54.77
CA ASN A 325 19.93 2.40 -56.10
C ASN A 325 20.90 3.22 -56.93
N PRO A 326 22.05 2.68 -57.38
CA PRO A 326 23.06 3.42 -58.13
C PRO A 326 22.61 3.81 -59.60
N ASP A 327 21.40 3.38 -60.03
CA ASP A 327 20.94 3.55 -61.43
C ASP A 327 20.15 4.84 -61.66
N SER A 328 20.07 5.79 -60.71
CA SER A 328 19.35 7.05 -60.91
C SER A 328 20.20 8.23 -61.47
N LEU A 329 21.42 7.97 -61.89
CA LEU A 329 22.34 8.97 -62.47
C LEU A 329 22.57 8.83 -63.97
N LEU A 330 21.57 8.64 -64.78
CA LEU A 330 21.70 8.81 -66.24
C LEU A 330 20.35 9.21 -66.81
N ILE A 331 20.11 10.51 -67.00
CA ILE A 331 19.46 11.16 -68.19
C ILE A 331 19.54 12.66 -67.98
N THR A 332 20.63 13.25 -68.41
CA THR A 332 20.64 14.62 -68.91
C THR A 332 21.26 14.54 -70.28
N GLN A 333 20.49 14.60 -71.33
CA GLN A 333 20.96 14.96 -72.69
C GLN A 333 20.52 16.36 -73.01
N PRO A 334 21.39 17.15 -73.67
CA PRO A 334 21.13 18.53 -74.02
C PRO A 334 20.48 18.64 -75.39
N ARG A 335 19.55 19.60 -75.52
CA ARG A 335 19.42 20.39 -76.73
C ARG A 335 18.88 21.76 -76.36
#